data_4002e5f5a1cc0fa75d091e72976873d0
#
_entry.id   4002e5f5a1cc0fa75d091e72976873d0
#
_cell.length_a   1.000
_cell.length_b   1.000
_cell.length_c   1.000
_cell.angle_alpha   90.00
_cell.angle_beta   90.00
_cell.angle_gamma   90.00
#
_symmetry.space_group_name_H-M   'P 1'
#
loop_
_entity.id
_entity.type
_entity.pdbx_description
1 polymer ?
#
loop_
_entity_poly.entity_id
_entity_poly.type
_entity_poly.pdbx_seq_one_letter_code
_entity_poly.pdbx_strand_id
1 'polypeptide(L)'
;SENKSKLAMLNPSDSIVDWVLKTVPTMGAGWCPPGMLGIGIGGTAEKAMMLAKEALMEEINMDELLRRGPQSKMEELRIEIFEKVNALGIGAQGLGGLTTVLDIKIKDYPCHAAGKPVGMIPNCAATRHAHFTLDGSGVANIIAPKLEDYPEVTWDSSSSKRVDLDNITQEEM
;
A
#
# COMPACT_ATOMS: atom_id res chain seq x y z
N SER A 1 -0.41 6.94 9.90
CA SER A 1 0.26 6.80 8.59
C SER A 1 0.18 8.06 7.75
N GLU A 2 -0.93 8.78 7.72
CA GLU A 2 -1.05 10.03 6.93
C GLU A 2 -0.04 11.10 7.32
N ASN A 3 0.49 11.09 8.53
CA ASN A 3 1.56 12.00 8.95
C ASN A 3 2.89 11.76 8.21
N LYS A 4 2.99 10.71 7.41
CA LYS A 4 4.12 10.40 6.53
C LYS A 4 3.85 10.72 5.06
N SER A 5 2.73 11.38 4.77
CA SER A 5 2.37 11.78 3.41
C SER A 5 3.46 12.64 2.76
N LYS A 6 3.64 12.47 1.45
CA LYS A 6 4.61 13.20 0.65
C LYS A 6 3.95 13.76 -0.60
N LEU A 7 4.39 14.96 -0.96
CA LEU A 7 3.99 15.62 -2.21
C LEU A 7 5.26 16.10 -2.93
N ALA A 8 5.29 15.94 -4.24
CA ALA A 8 6.31 16.53 -5.09
C ALA A 8 5.68 17.16 -6.32
N MET A 9 6.29 18.23 -6.77
CA MET A 9 6.02 18.83 -8.08
C MET A 9 7.14 18.36 -9.01
N LEU A 10 6.93 17.22 -9.67
CA LEU A 10 7.89 16.65 -10.59
C LEU A 10 7.85 17.39 -11.94
N ASN A 11 8.98 17.37 -12.66
CA ASN A 11 8.95 17.74 -14.06
C ASN A 11 8.26 16.65 -14.89
N PRO A 12 7.69 16.98 -16.05
CA PRO A 12 7.04 15.98 -16.92
C PRO A 12 7.92 14.79 -17.28
N SER A 13 9.23 15.00 -17.39
CA SER A 13 10.24 13.97 -17.71
C SER A 13 10.69 13.14 -16.52
N ASP A 14 10.40 13.54 -15.29
CA ASP A 14 10.87 12.82 -14.09
C ASP A 14 10.13 11.49 -13.92
N SER A 15 10.85 10.48 -13.45
CA SER A 15 10.28 9.17 -13.16
C SER A 15 9.52 9.18 -11.83
N ILE A 16 8.26 8.77 -11.87
CA ILE A 16 7.44 8.58 -10.66
C ILE A 16 8.01 7.42 -9.84
N VAL A 17 8.43 6.35 -10.50
CA VAL A 17 9.03 5.18 -9.84
C VAL A 17 10.26 5.59 -9.03
N ASP A 18 11.19 6.34 -9.65
CA ASP A 18 12.40 6.79 -8.96
C ASP A 18 12.10 7.70 -7.79
N TRP A 19 11.10 8.57 -7.93
CA TRP A 19 10.66 9.42 -6.83
C TRP A 19 10.10 8.59 -5.66
N VAL A 20 9.26 7.60 -5.93
CA VAL A 20 8.72 6.70 -4.91
C VAL A 20 9.83 5.94 -4.21
N LEU A 21 10.76 5.34 -4.96
CA LEU A 21 11.86 4.56 -4.41
C LEU A 21 12.82 5.39 -3.55
N LYS A 22 13.02 6.67 -3.89
CA LYS A 22 13.80 7.60 -3.06
C LYS A 22 13.03 8.04 -1.81
N THR A 23 11.72 8.16 -1.91
CA THR A 23 10.87 8.73 -0.86
C THR A 23 10.50 7.70 0.21
N VAL A 24 10.14 6.48 -0.17
CA VAL A 24 9.69 5.44 0.76
C VAL A 24 10.68 5.20 1.91
N PRO A 25 11.99 5.04 1.69
CA PRO A 25 12.95 4.88 2.79
C PRO A 25 12.98 6.05 3.76
N THR A 26 12.72 7.28 3.28
CA THR A 26 12.74 8.48 4.12
C THR A 26 11.55 8.57 5.08
N MET A 27 10.51 7.79 4.86
CA MET A 27 9.33 7.75 5.74
C MET A 27 9.60 6.98 7.04
N GLY A 28 10.68 6.20 7.09
CA GLY A 28 11.02 5.35 8.23
C GLY A 28 9.95 4.29 8.51
N ALA A 29 9.95 3.70 9.70
CA ALA A 29 8.99 2.69 10.11
C ALA A 29 7.69 3.26 10.73
N GLY A 30 7.57 4.57 10.87
CA GLY A 30 6.44 5.23 11.56
C GLY A 30 5.07 5.09 10.88
N TRP A 31 5.00 4.55 9.67
CA TRP A 31 3.75 4.19 9.00
C TRP A 31 3.38 2.71 9.13
N CYS A 32 4.16 1.97 9.94
CA CYS A 32 3.94 0.56 10.29
C CYS A 32 3.87 -0.37 9.06
N PRO A 33 4.94 -0.48 8.23
CA PRO A 33 4.96 -1.46 7.15
C PRO A 33 4.87 -2.90 7.72
N PRO A 34 4.33 -3.87 6.95
CA PRO A 34 3.82 -3.73 5.61
C PRO A 34 2.47 -3.02 5.55
N GLY A 35 2.24 -2.28 4.49
CA GLY A 35 1.00 -1.55 4.31
C GLY A 35 0.69 -1.26 2.85
N MET A 36 -0.16 -0.28 2.60
CA MET A 36 -0.55 0.16 1.27
C MET A 36 0.01 1.54 0.98
N LEU A 37 0.33 1.81 -0.27
CA LEU A 37 0.64 3.15 -0.75
C LEU A 37 -0.44 3.63 -1.72
N GLY A 38 -1.10 4.72 -1.39
CA GLY A 38 -1.94 5.46 -2.32
C GLY A 38 -1.12 6.53 -3.01
N ILE A 39 -1.16 6.56 -4.34
CA ILE A 39 -0.44 7.51 -5.17
C ILE A 39 -1.45 8.26 -6.04
N GLY A 40 -1.40 9.58 -6.00
CA GLY A 40 -2.18 10.44 -6.87
C GLY A 40 -1.27 11.18 -7.82
N ILE A 41 -1.60 11.20 -9.10
CA ILE A 41 -0.80 11.79 -10.16
C ILE A 41 -1.61 12.83 -10.90
N GLY A 42 -1.08 14.03 -11.05
CA GLY A 42 -1.70 15.06 -11.87
C GLY A 42 -2.67 15.97 -11.10
N GLY A 43 -3.43 16.77 -11.85
CA GLY A 43 -4.27 17.85 -11.31
C GLY A 43 -3.44 18.99 -10.75
N THR A 44 -3.83 19.52 -9.60
CA THR A 44 -3.07 20.44 -8.76
C THR A 44 -2.44 19.67 -7.58
N ALA A 45 -1.62 20.34 -6.78
CA ALA A 45 -1.00 19.72 -5.60
C ALA A 45 -2.04 19.08 -4.67
N GLU A 46 -3.12 19.81 -4.37
CA GLU A 46 -4.23 19.35 -3.53
C GLU A 46 -4.95 18.18 -4.19
N LYS A 47 -5.19 18.25 -5.51
CA LYS A 47 -5.87 17.18 -6.23
C LYS A 47 -5.04 15.90 -6.23
N ALA A 48 -3.72 15.99 -6.42
CA ALA A 48 -2.84 14.83 -6.35
C ALA A 48 -2.90 14.15 -4.96
N MET A 49 -2.92 14.93 -3.87
CA MET A 49 -3.08 14.39 -2.52
C MET A 49 -4.46 13.78 -2.28
N MET A 50 -5.52 14.41 -2.80
CA MET A 50 -6.88 13.85 -2.75
C MET A 50 -6.97 12.52 -3.49
N LEU A 51 -6.41 12.44 -4.70
CA LEU A 51 -6.36 11.21 -5.49
C LEU A 51 -5.60 10.10 -4.76
N ALA A 52 -4.48 10.43 -4.12
CA ALA A 52 -3.73 9.48 -3.31
C ALA A 52 -4.57 8.93 -2.15
N LYS A 53 -5.36 9.78 -1.49
CA LYS A 53 -6.28 9.37 -0.42
C LYS A 53 -7.42 8.52 -0.94
N GLU A 54 -8.06 8.92 -2.03
CA GLU A 54 -9.13 8.16 -2.68
C GLU A 54 -8.65 6.79 -3.14
N ALA A 55 -7.42 6.70 -3.69
CA ALA A 55 -6.82 5.45 -4.11
C ALA A 55 -6.68 4.45 -2.95
N LEU A 56 -6.32 4.92 -1.76
CA LEU A 56 -6.22 4.07 -0.56
C LEU A 56 -7.55 3.45 -0.12
N MET A 57 -8.69 4.03 -0.53
CA MET A 57 -10.02 3.52 -0.17
C MET A 57 -10.50 2.41 -1.12
N GLU A 58 -9.76 2.12 -2.18
CA GLU A 58 -10.07 1.01 -3.06
C GLU A 58 -9.69 -0.33 -2.43
N GLU A 59 -10.36 -1.38 -2.85
CA GLU A 59 -10.09 -2.74 -2.38
C GLU A 59 -8.66 -3.19 -2.73
N ILE A 60 -8.03 -3.96 -1.83
CA ILE A 60 -6.73 -4.57 -2.07
C ILE A 60 -6.90 -5.67 -3.13
N ASN A 61 -6.19 -5.54 -4.24
CA ASN A 61 -6.33 -6.46 -5.38
C ASN A 61 -5.00 -6.75 -6.09
N MET A 62 -3.87 -6.55 -5.42
CA MET A 62 -2.56 -6.76 -6.04
C MET A 62 -2.34 -8.21 -6.50
N ASP A 63 -2.76 -9.18 -5.70
CA ASP A 63 -2.63 -10.60 -6.06
C ASP A 63 -3.42 -10.96 -7.32
N GLU A 64 -4.61 -10.39 -7.46
CA GLU A 64 -5.42 -10.56 -8.67
C GLU A 64 -4.72 -9.90 -9.87
N LEU A 65 -4.23 -8.67 -9.70
CA LEU A 65 -3.53 -7.94 -10.74
C LEU A 65 -2.27 -8.69 -11.22
N LEU A 66 -1.46 -9.21 -10.31
CA LEU A 66 -0.27 -9.99 -10.64
C LEU A 66 -0.62 -11.28 -11.41
N ARG A 67 -1.71 -11.95 -11.01
CA ARG A 67 -2.15 -13.20 -11.63
C ARG A 67 -2.70 -13.00 -13.04
N ARG A 68 -3.52 -11.96 -13.27
CA ARG A 68 -4.11 -11.69 -14.58
C ARG A 68 -3.25 -10.89 -15.53
N GLY A 69 -2.23 -10.21 -14.99
CA GLY A 69 -1.40 -9.26 -15.72
C GLY A 69 -2.04 -7.88 -15.92
N PRO A 70 -1.23 -6.86 -16.25
CA PRO A 70 -1.69 -5.50 -16.45
C PRO A 70 -2.50 -5.34 -17.73
N GLN A 71 -3.55 -4.55 -17.71
CA GLN A 71 -4.40 -4.19 -18.85
C GLN A 71 -4.31 -2.69 -19.20
N SER A 72 -3.55 -1.93 -18.43
CA SER A 72 -3.33 -0.50 -18.65
C SER A 72 -1.94 -0.09 -18.20
N LYS A 73 -1.45 1.04 -18.74
CA LYS A 73 -0.17 1.63 -18.29
C LYS A 73 -0.15 1.95 -16.79
N MET A 74 -1.30 2.26 -16.21
CA MET A 74 -1.41 2.53 -14.79
C MET A 74 -1.23 1.24 -13.97
N GLU A 75 -1.75 0.13 -14.45
CA GLU A 75 -1.54 -1.17 -13.81
C GLU A 75 -0.09 -1.67 -13.97
N GLU A 76 0.54 -1.42 -15.13
CA GLU A 76 1.98 -1.66 -15.31
C GLU A 76 2.80 -0.89 -14.27
N LEU A 77 2.50 0.40 -14.10
CA LEU A 77 3.16 1.25 -13.12
C LEU A 77 2.93 0.77 -11.67
N ARG A 78 1.72 0.27 -11.34
CA ARG A 78 1.42 -0.31 -10.04
C ARG A 78 2.30 -1.53 -9.76
N ILE A 79 2.40 -2.46 -10.71
CA ILE A 79 3.23 -3.65 -10.58
C ILE A 79 4.70 -3.27 -10.43
N GLU A 80 5.20 -2.38 -11.28
CA GLU A 80 6.60 -1.94 -11.24
C GLU A 80 6.96 -1.34 -9.88
N ILE A 81 6.12 -0.44 -9.34
CA ILE A 81 6.34 0.17 -8.03
C ILE A 81 6.26 -0.89 -6.94
N PHE A 82 5.28 -1.79 -6.99
CA PHE A 82 5.10 -2.85 -6.01
C PHE A 82 6.34 -3.74 -5.89
N GLU A 83 6.84 -4.24 -7.01
CA GLU A 83 8.03 -5.09 -7.04
C GLU A 83 9.26 -4.36 -6.52
N LYS A 84 9.50 -3.14 -7.01
CA LYS A 84 10.69 -2.36 -6.64
C LYS A 84 10.66 -1.88 -5.19
N VAL A 85 9.51 -1.50 -4.64
CA VAL A 85 9.39 -1.11 -3.23
C VAL A 85 9.59 -2.31 -2.32
N ASN A 86 9.08 -3.48 -2.66
CA ASN A 86 9.32 -4.70 -1.91
C ASN A 86 10.81 -5.12 -2.00
N ALA A 87 11.46 -4.92 -3.14
CA ALA A 87 12.88 -5.18 -3.31
C ALA A 87 13.80 -4.27 -2.44
N LEU A 88 13.28 -3.16 -1.89
CA LEU A 88 14.03 -2.35 -0.91
C LEU A 88 14.31 -3.09 0.40
N GLY A 89 13.59 -4.17 0.70
CA GLY A 89 13.83 -5.01 1.85
C GLY A 89 13.55 -4.35 3.20
N ILE A 90 12.76 -3.28 3.24
CA ILE A 90 12.41 -2.56 4.48
C ILE A 90 11.65 -3.49 5.43
N GLY A 91 10.68 -4.25 4.91
CA GLY A 91 9.97 -5.28 5.64
C GLY A 91 9.09 -4.79 6.78
N ALA A 92 8.55 -5.74 7.54
CA ALA A 92 7.66 -5.48 8.66
C ALA A 92 8.33 -4.58 9.72
N GLN A 93 7.66 -3.48 10.07
CA GLN A 93 8.13 -2.48 11.03
C GLN A 93 9.52 -1.88 10.72
N GLY A 94 10.00 -2.04 9.48
CA GLY A 94 11.33 -1.57 9.08
C GLY A 94 12.48 -2.43 9.58
N LEU A 95 12.21 -3.65 10.03
CA LEU A 95 13.19 -4.59 10.57
C LEU A 95 13.81 -5.51 9.51
N GLY A 96 13.51 -5.26 8.25
CA GLY A 96 13.94 -6.10 7.15
C GLY A 96 12.90 -7.14 6.75
N GLY A 97 12.96 -7.60 5.51
CA GLY A 97 12.06 -8.64 4.99
C GLY A 97 11.59 -8.38 3.57
N LEU A 98 10.90 -9.36 3.01
CA LEU A 98 10.49 -9.38 1.61
C LEU A 98 9.23 -8.55 1.33
N THR A 99 8.45 -8.19 2.36
CA THR A 99 7.17 -7.50 2.20
C THR A 99 7.20 -6.16 2.91
N THR A 100 7.32 -5.10 2.14
CA THR A 100 7.24 -3.70 2.59
C THR A 100 5.85 -3.13 2.32
N VAL A 101 5.27 -3.47 1.16
CA VAL A 101 3.93 -3.06 0.75
C VAL A 101 3.10 -4.27 0.36
N LEU A 102 1.80 -4.21 0.67
CA LEU A 102 0.79 -5.21 0.32
C LEU A 102 0.07 -4.85 -0.98
N ASP A 103 -0.07 -3.56 -1.25
CA ASP A 103 -0.67 -3.05 -2.49
C ASP A 103 -0.17 -1.64 -2.79
N ILE A 104 -0.15 -1.32 -4.07
CA ILE A 104 0.05 0.03 -4.62
C ILE A 104 -1.23 0.44 -5.33
N LYS A 105 -1.83 1.54 -4.91
CA LYS A 105 -3.04 2.11 -5.50
C LYS A 105 -2.70 3.42 -6.18
N ILE A 106 -3.10 3.58 -7.43
CA ILE A 106 -2.80 4.79 -8.21
C ILE A 106 -4.07 5.34 -8.84
N LYS A 107 -4.27 6.63 -8.67
CA LYS A 107 -5.25 7.42 -9.43
C LYS A 107 -4.55 8.57 -10.13
N ASP A 108 -4.99 8.89 -11.32
CA ASP A 108 -4.45 9.98 -12.11
C ASP A 108 -5.52 10.97 -12.55
N TYR A 109 -5.07 12.16 -12.89
CA TYR A 109 -5.91 13.22 -13.42
C TYR A 109 -5.08 14.10 -14.36
N PRO A 110 -5.67 14.62 -15.45
CA PRO A 110 -4.97 15.53 -16.33
C PRO A 110 -4.39 16.75 -15.60
N CYS A 111 -3.19 17.16 -15.98
CA CYS A 111 -2.53 18.33 -15.40
C CYS A 111 -1.87 19.19 -16.49
N HIS A 112 -1.37 20.35 -16.08
CA HIS A 112 -0.64 21.24 -16.98
C HIS A 112 0.63 20.55 -17.51
N ALA A 113 0.91 20.75 -18.80
CA ALA A 113 2.04 20.10 -19.47
C ALA A 113 3.43 20.42 -18.87
N ALA A 114 3.55 21.53 -18.14
CA ALA A 114 4.82 21.94 -17.53
C ALA A 114 5.06 21.37 -16.13
N GLY A 115 4.13 20.62 -15.56
CA GLY A 115 4.26 20.08 -14.21
C GLY A 115 3.58 18.74 -14.06
N LYS A 116 4.06 17.94 -13.10
CA LYS A 116 3.53 16.63 -12.75
C LYS A 116 3.46 16.53 -11.23
N PRO A 117 2.38 17.05 -10.60
CA PRO A 117 2.19 16.87 -9.17
C PRO A 117 1.96 15.39 -8.85
N VAL A 118 2.66 14.89 -7.84
CA VAL A 118 2.52 13.51 -7.38
C VAL A 118 2.41 13.52 -5.86
N GLY A 119 1.29 13.00 -5.37
CA GLY A 119 1.05 12.77 -3.94
C GLY A 119 1.20 11.29 -3.59
N MET A 120 1.71 11.00 -2.40
CA MET A 120 1.80 9.65 -1.87
C MET A 120 1.39 9.63 -0.40
N ILE A 121 0.48 8.73 -0.06
CA ILE A 121 -0.01 8.52 1.31
C ILE A 121 0.18 7.05 1.66
N PRO A 122 1.01 6.72 2.66
CA PRO A 122 1.13 5.37 3.16
C PRO A 122 0.00 5.06 4.14
N ASN A 123 -0.43 3.80 4.18
CA ASN A 123 -1.40 3.32 5.14
C ASN A 123 -1.02 1.95 5.70
N CYS A 124 -1.18 1.78 7.00
CA CYS A 124 -0.89 0.55 7.70
C CYS A 124 -1.92 -0.55 7.34
N ALA A 125 -1.49 -1.80 7.30
CA ALA A 125 -2.37 -2.96 7.12
C ALA A 125 -3.43 -3.10 8.22
N ALA A 126 -3.23 -2.50 9.40
CA ALA A 126 -4.21 -2.49 10.48
C ALA A 126 -5.42 -1.58 10.21
N THR A 127 -5.35 -0.69 9.19
CA THR A 127 -6.47 0.16 8.81
C THR A 127 -7.63 -0.69 8.30
N ARG A 128 -8.83 -0.34 8.74
CA ARG A 128 -10.07 -0.99 8.32
C ARG A 128 -10.91 -0.01 7.53
N HIS A 129 -11.56 -0.52 6.49
CA HIS A 129 -12.46 0.26 5.64
C HIS A 129 -13.88 -0.28 5.80
N ALA A 130 -14.86 0.62 5.71
CA ALA A 130 -16.27 0.27 5.61
C ALA A 130 -16.92 1.13 4.51
N HIS A 131 -17.70 0.52 3.66
CA HIS A 131 -18.48 1.19 2.62
C HIS A 131 -19.95 1.12 3.00
N PHE A 132 -20.62 2.25 2.99
CA PHE A 132 -22.05 2.32 3.29
C PHE A 132 -22.71 3.48 2.55
N THR A 133 -24.02 3.36 2.35
CA THR A 133 -24.83 4.41 1.73
C THR A 133 -25.74 5.01 2.78
N LEU A 134 -25.78 6.33 2.84
CA LEU A 134 -26.75 7.10 3.61
C LEU A 134 -27.86 7.55 2.66
N ASP A 135 -29.04 6.98 2.76
CA ASP A 135 -30.19 7.27 1.90
C ASP A 135 -31.25 8.16 2.57
N GLY A 136 -30.99 8.59 3.81
CA GLY A 136 -31.91 9.41 4.60
C GLY A 136 -33.04 8.62 5.29
N SER A 137 -33.11 7.30 5.14
CA SER A 137 -34.10 6.45 5.82
C SER A 137 -33.88 6.30 7.30
N GLY A 138 -32.72 6.72 7.81
CA GLY A 138 -32.30 6.53 9.20
C GLY A 138 -31.73 5.13 9.48
N VAL A 139 -31.67 4.26 8.46
CA VAL A 139 -31.08 2.91 8.56
C VAL A 139 -29.75 2.91 7.81
N ALA A 140 -28.66 2.67 8.52
CA ALA A 140 -27.35 2.47 7.89
C ALA A 140 -27.23 1.03 7.41
N ASN A 141 -27.26 0.81 6.11
CA ASN A 141 -26.90 -0.47 5.51
C ASN A 141 -25.38 -0.61 5.49
N ILE A 142 -24.81 -1.00 6.60
CA ILE A 142 -23.37 -1.29 6.69
C ILE A 142 -23.18 -2.74 6.25
N ILE A 143 -22.56 -2.94 5.11
CA ILE A 143 -22.06 -4.26 4.73
C ILE A 143 -20.73 -4.44 5.47
N ALA A 144 -20.81 -4.88 6.72
CA ALA A 144 -19.62 -5.32 7.44
C ALA A 144 -19.30 -6.74 7.01
N PRO A 145 -18.06 -7.04 6.58
CA PRO A 145 -17.66 -8.42 6.33
C PRO A 145 -17.82 -9.21 7.63
N LYS A 146 -18.46 -10.37 7.53
CA LYS A 146 -18.62 -11.30 8.66
C LYS A 146 -17.42 -12.22 8.73
N LEU A 147 -17.17 -12.79 9.90
CA LEU A 147 -16.07 -13.75 10.08
C LEU A 147 -16.19 -14.95 9.12
N GLU A 148 -17.41 -15.33 8.79
CA GLU A 148 -17.73 -16.40 7.83
C GLU A 148 -17.35 -16.09 6.37
N ASP A 149 -17.13 -14.79 6.04
CA ASP A 149 -16.70 -14.37 4.71
C ASP A 149 -15.16 -14.55 4.50
N TYR A 150 -14.43 -14.87 5.57
CA TYR A 150 -13.00 -15.13 5.49
C TYR A 150 -12.75 -16.64 5.42
N PRO A 151 -11.82 -17.08 4.56
CA PRO A 151 -11.44 -18.49 4.53
C PRO A 151 -10.95 -18.93 5.92
N GLU A 152 -11.40 -20.10 6.38
CA GLU A 152 -10.87 -20.69 7.61
C GLU A 152 -9.34 -20.78 7.50
N VAL A 153 -8.65 -20.04 8.37
CA VAL A 153 -7.21 -20.22 8.56
C VAL A 153 -7.03 -21.48 9.41
N THR A 154 -6.89 -22.61 8.75
CA THR A 154 -6.49 -23.84 9.44
C THR A 154 -5.02 -23.71 9.82
N TRP A 155 -4.75 -23.52 11.10
CA TRP A 155 -3.42 -23.65 11.64
C TRP A 155 -3.03 -25.13 11.60
N ASP A 156 -2.14 -25.47 10.70
CA ASP A 156 -1.45 -26.74 10.80
C ASP A 156 -0.45 -26.68 11.97
N SER A 157 -0.91 -27.15 13.13
CA SER A 157 -0.08 -27.23 14.34
C SER A 157 1.10 -28.20 14.18
N SER A 158 1.11 -29.04 13.14
CA SER A 158 2.21 -29.97 12.86
C SER A 158 3.43 -29.27 12.25
N SER A 159 3.24 -28.09 11.65
CA SER A 159 4.32 -27.29 11.04
C SER A 159 4.92 -26.26 11.98
N SER A 160 4.32 -25.99 13.14
CA SER A 160 4.89 -25.09 14.15
C SER A 160 6.00 -25.80 14.90
N LYS A 161 7.21 -25.83 14.35
CA LYS A 161 8.40 -26.05 15.17
C LYS A 161 8.46 -24.88 16.14
N ARG A 162 8.08 -25.11 17.40
CA ARG A 162 8.45 -24.20 18.47
C ARG A 162 9.98 -24.18 18.49
N VAL A 163 10.54 -23.02 18.23
CA VAL A 163 11.95 -22.79 18.53
C VAL A 163 12.03 -22.88 20.05
N ASP A 164 12.64 -23.95 20.55
CA ASP A 164 12.91 -24.10 21.96
C ASP A 164 14.06 -23.17 22.33
N LEU A 165 13.68 -21.99 22.81
CA LEU A 165 14.65 -20.93 23.17
C LEU A 165 15.58 -21.34 24.30
N ASP A 166 15.23 -22.38 25.06
CA ASP A 166 16.05 -22.88 26.16
C ASP A 166 17.23 -23.76 25.67
N ASN A 167 17.21 -24.15 24.39
CA ASN A 167 18.21 -25.02 23.78
C ASN A 167 19.05 -24.35 22.67
N ILE A 168 18.95 -23.02 22.52
CA ILE A 168 19.83 -22.29 21.60
C ILE A 168 21.23 -22.20 22.21
N THR A 169 22.16 -22.91 21.60
CA THR A 169 23.58 -22.84 22.02
C THR A 169 24.18 -21.49 21.56
N GLN A 170 25.19 -21.02 22.32
CA GLN A 170 25.88 -19.74 22.02
C GLN A 170 26.55 -19.70 20.63
N GLU A 171 26.68 -20.83 19.95
CA GLU A 171 27.24 -20.92 18.59
C GLU A 171 26.19 -20.56 17.50
N GLU A 172 24.91 -20.47 17.84
CA GLU A 172 23.82 -20.12 16.92
C GLU A 172 23.34 -18.65 17.08
N MET A 173 23.95 -17.86 17.97
CA MET A 173 23.74 -16.42 18.12
C MET A 173 24.87 -15.62 17.48
#